data_fde61ddc44310872885b60b361aac016
#
_entry.id   fde61ddc44310872885b60b361aac016
#
_cell.length_a   1.000
_cell.length_b   1.000
_cell.length_c   1.000
_cell.angle_alpha   90.00
_cell.angle_beta   90.00
_cell.angle_gamma   90.00
#
_symmetry.space_group_name_H-M   'P 1'
#
loop_
_entity.id
_entity.type
_entity.pdbx_description
1 polymer ?
#
loop_
_entity_poly.entity_id
_entity_poly.type
_entity_poly.pdbx_seq_one_letter_code
_entity_poly.pdbx_strand_id
1 'polypeptide(L)'
;MRALIPLLTTSVVLVSALANAQEFDWQKVDAVFDRKAVVTGDVYRYGFPRSDLSVTLDGVAVKPALALGGWIAFKPAHDGAMVMGDLVLLEPEINPVVTKLIEGGIEITAIHNHLLGANPATFYLHVGGQGDPIKMATTIREALLVSKTPLSVPAASGPAPAIDLPTDQLDQILGSKGQSTGGVYQVGVPRRNPITENGMSISPPGPMGVATGINIQPTGNGKAAITGDFVLTADEVNPVIRALRSNDIEVTAVHSHMLDEQPRLFFLHFWANDNAEKLARGLRAAIDKTTRTAIQNMNQK
;
A
#
# COMPACT_ATOMS: atom_id res chain seq x y z
N MET A 1 -64.92 47.03 -6.72
CA MET A 1 -64.70 45.77 -6.00
C MET A 1 -63.46 45.11 -6.58
N ARG A 2 -62.32 45.11 -5.84
CA ARG A 2 -61.11 44.45 -6.23
C ARG A 2 -61.00 43.17 -5.41
N ALA A 3 -61.01 42.02 -6.06
CA ALA A 3 -60.84 40.69 -5.40
C ALA A 3 -59.39 40.45 -5.08
N LEU A 4 -59.09 40.23 -3.82
CA LEU A 4 -57.76 39.71 -3.33
C LEU A 4 -57.76 38.21 -3.49
N ILE A 5 -56.77 37.71 -4.24
CA ILE A 5 -56.42 36.27 -4.35
C ILE A 5 -55.37 35.95 -3.30
N PRO A 6 -55.58 35.01 -2.40
CA PRO A 6 -54.56 34.61 -1.45
C PRO A 6 -53.50 33.73 -2.13
N LEU A 7 -52.23 34.09 -1.97
CA LEU A 7 -51.07 33.33 -2.41
C LEU A 7 -50.81 32.23 -1.38
N LEU A 8 -51.04 30.97 -1.76
CA LEU A 8 -50.72 29.80 -0.95
C LEU A 8 -49.23 29.49 -1.14
N THR A 9 -48.41 29.76 -0.13
CA THR A 9 -47.01 29.36 -0.10
C THR A 9 -46.90 27.93 0.40
N THR A 10 -46.60 26.99 -0.50
CA THR A 10 -46.30 25.59 -0.16
C THR A 10 -44.84 25.48 0.29
N SER A 11 -44.59 25.30 1.58
CA SER A 11 -43.26 25.05 2.11
C SER A 11 -42.88 23.59 1.84
N VAL A 12 -41.92 23.38 0.94
CA VAL A 12 -41.30 22.06 0.72
C VAL A 12 -40.26 21.83 1.82
N VAL A 13 -40.57 20.94 2.76
CA VAL A 13 -39.62 20.48 3.75
C VAL A 13 -38.73 19.42 3.08
N LEU A 14 -37.50 19.80 2.74
CA LEU A 14 -36.46 18.83 2.34
C LEU A 14 -36.03 18.06 3.59
N VAL A 15 -36.52 16.83 3.73
CA VAL A 15 -35.99 15.87 4.69
C VAL A 15 -34.69 15.31 4.09
N SER A 16 -33.55 15.83 4.54
CA SER A 16 -32.25 15.23 4.25
C SER A 16 -32.18 13.89 4.99
N ALA A 17 -32.38 12.80 4.28
CA ALA A 17 -32.05 11.47 4.80
C ALA A 17 -30.54 11.43 5.00
N LEU A 18 -30.09 11.50 6.25
CA LEU A 18 -28.74 11.11 6.62
C LEU A 18 -28.63 9.61 6.31
N ALA A 19 -27.99 9.26 5.21
CA ALA A 19 -27.63 7.89 4.91
C ALA A 19 -26.67 7.43 6.03
N ASN A 20 -27.18 6.64 6.98
CA ASN A 20 -26.35 5.96 7.93
C ASN A 20 -25.48 4.98 7.12
N ALA A 21 -24.17 5.20 7.06
CA ALA A 21 -23.23 4.20 6.58
C ALA A 21 -23.48 2.93 7.40
N GLN A 22 -23.64 1.81 6.72
CA GLN A 22 -23.86 0.53 7.38
C GLN A 22 -22.63 0.23 8.24
N GLU A 23 -22.82 0.14 9.57
CA GLU A 23 -21.74 -0.18 10.49
C GLU A 23 -21.46 -1.69 10.38
N PHE A 24 -20.31 -2.04 9.81
CA PHE A 24 -19.88 -3.43 9.68
C PHE A 24 -19.24 -3.92 10.97
N ASP A 25 -19.56 -5.17 11.33
CA ASP A 25 -18.87 -5.87 12.41
C ASP A 25 -17.49 -6.39 11.93
N TRP A 26 -16.47 -5.51 12.03
CA TRP A 26 -15.10 -5.81 11.63
C TRP A 26 -14.47 -6.96 12.44
N GLN A 27 -14.99 -7.30 13.62
CA GLN A 27 -14.55 -8.46 14.39
C GLN A 27 -14.82 -9.77 13.64
N LYS A 28 -15.85 -9.81 12.79
CA LYS A 28 -16.09 -10.97 11.93
C LYS A 28 -15.05 -11.10 10.83
N VAL A 29 -14.56 -9.99 10.26
CA VAL A 29 -13.46 -10.00 9.30
C VAL A 29 -12.15 -10.42 9.99
N ASP A 30 -11.88 -9.90 11.21
CA ASP A 30 -10.77 -10.35 12.05
C ASP A 30 -10.81 -11.87 12.27
N ALA A 31 -12.00 -12.41 12.59
CA ALA A 31 -12.19 -13.84 12.81
C ALA A 31 -11.97 -14.68 11.54
N VAL A 32 -12.37 -14.18 10.36
CA VAL A 32 -12.09 -14.85 9.09
C VAL A 32 -10.59 -14.98 8.86
N PHE A 33 -9.82 -13.91 9.09
CA PHE A 33 -8.37 -13.94 8.87
C PHE A 33 -7.54 -14.48 10.05
N ASP A 34 -8.20 -14.79 11.19
CA ASP A 34 -7.56 -15.17 12.45
C ASP A 34 -6.47 -14.17 12.89
N ARG A 35 -6.76 -12.87 12.71
CA ARG A 35 -5.90 -11.75 13.11
C ARG A 35 -6.66 -10.44 13.20
N LYS A 36 -6.13 -9.53 14.01
CA LYS A 36 -6.69 -8.18 14.12
C LYS A 36 -6.15 -7.28 13.01
N ALA A 37 -7.04 -6.41 12.49
CA ALA A 37 -6.64 -5.35 11.59
C ALA A 37 -5.74 -4.33 12.29
N VAL A 38 -4.80 -3.76 11.54
CA VAL A 38 -4.21 -2.46 11.86
C VAL A 38 -5.14 -1.40 11.31
N VAL A 39 -5.75 -0.62 12.20
CA VAL A 39 -6.74 0.40 11.82
C VAL A 39 -6.08 1.77 11.72
N THR A 40 -6.26 2.43 10.57
CA THR A 40 -5.78 3.80 10.32
C THR A 40 -6.90 4.61 9.68
N GLY A 41 -7.47 5.56 10.41
CA GLY A 41 -8.71 6.22 10.01
C GLY A 41 -9.84 5.20 9.93
N ASP A 42 -10.46 5.08 8.75
CA ASP A 42 -11.51 4.11 8.44
C ASP A 42 -11.00 2.91 7.60
N VAL A 43 -9.68 2.72 7.51
CA VAL A 43 -9.07 1.60 6.78
C VAL A 43 -8.65 0.49 7.74
N TYR A 44 -9.07 -0.73 7.46
CA TYR A 44 -8.77 -1.98 8.18
C TYR A 44 -7.79 -2.81 7.35
N ARG A 45 -6.51 -2.83 7.76
CA ARG A 45 -5.43 -3.49 7.02
C ARG A 45 -4.93 -4.74 7.72
N TYR A 46 -4.83 -5.83 6.96
CA TYR A 46 -4.36 -7.15 7.38
C TYR A 46 -3.06 -7.49 6.63
N GLY A 47 -1.99 -7.80 7.36
CA GLY A 47 -0.71 -8.17 6.77
C GLY A 47 -0.55 -9.69 6.64
N PHE A 48 0.03 -10.16 5.53
CA PHE A 48 0.31 -11.57 5.23
C PHE A 48 1.77 -11.73 4.78
N PRO A 49 2.74 -11.49 5.66
CA PRO A 49 4.16 -11.57 5.28
C PRO A 49 4.55 -13.02 4.93
N ARG A 50 5.30 -13.18 3.85
CA ARG A 50 5.87 -14.48 3.41
C ARG A 50 7.11 -14.81 4.23
N SER A 51 6.91 -15.05 5.52
CA SER A 51 7.96 -15.48 6.45
C SER A 51 8.43 -16.92 6.22
N ASP A 52 7.74 -17.67 5.37
CA ASP A 52 8.09 -19.01 4.89
C ASP A 52 9.15 -19.00 3.78
N LEU A 53 9.40 -17.85 3.15
CA LEU A 53 10.35 -17.72 2.05
C LEU A 53 11.72 -17.24 2.53
N SER A 54 12.76 -17.82 1.92
CA SER A 54 14.15 -17.36 2.03
C SER A 54 14.59 -16.80 0.68
N VAL A 55 14.30 -15.53 0.44
CA VAL A 55 14.60 -14.83 -0.82
C VAL A 55 15.94 -14.13 -0.71
N THR A 56 16.75 -14.22 -1.76
CA THR A 56 18.02 -13.49 -1.89
C THR A 56 18.02 -12.65 -3.16
N LEU A 57 18.63 -11.47 -3.10
CA LEU A 57 18.87 -10.58 -4.25
C LEU A 57 20.22 -9.89 -4.06
N ASP A 58 21.11 -9.99 -5.05
CA ASP A 58 22.48 -9.44 -5.02
C ASP A 58 23.25 -9.80 -3.74
N GLY A 59 23.09 -11.03 -3.27
CA GLY A 59 23.72 -11.54 -2.04
C GLY A 59 23.06 -11.05 -0.74
N VAL A 60 22.01 -10.25 -0.81
CA VAL A 60 21.24 -9.78 0.34
C VAL A 60 20.10 -10.75 0.63
N ALA A 61 20.00 -11.23 1.88
CA ALA A 61 18.82 -11.94 2.36
C ALA A 61 17.68 -10.93 2.58
N VAL A 62 16.64 -11.01 1.75
CA VAL A 62 15.48 -10.10 1.76
C VAL A 62 14.60 -10.42 2.94
N LYS A 63 14.46 -9.48 3.88
CA LYS A 63 13.54 -9.64 5.01
C LYS A 63 12.07 -9.50 4.53
N PRO A 64 11.12 -10.20 5.18
CA PRO A 64 9.71 -10.04 4.83
C PRO A 64 9.23 -8.57 4.80
N ALA A 65 9.65 -7.76 5.76
CA ALA A 65 9.28 -6.34 5.83
C ALA A 65 9.95 -5.47 4.75
N LEU A 66 10.99 -5.94 4.05
CA LEU A 66 11.61 -5.22 2.95
C LEU A 66 10.74 -5.26 1.69
N ALA A 67 10.33 -6.48 1.28
CA ALA A 67 9.60 -6.65 0.02
C ALA A 67 8.61 -7.84 0.00
N LEU A 68 8.53 -8.67 1.05
CA LEU A 68 7.71 -9.89 1.03
C LEU A 68 6.44 -9.76 1.89
N GLY A 69 5.96 -8.54 2.08
CA GLY A 69 4.84 -8.21 2.96
C GLY A 69 3.51 -8.15 2.22
N GLY A 70 2.88 -9.29 1.89
CA GLY A 70 1.52 -9.28 1.37
C GLY A 70 0.53 -8.62 2.33
N TRP A 71 -0.52 -8.01 1.79
CA TRP A 71 -1.53 -7.33 2.59
C TRP A 71 -2.89 -7.24 1.88
N ILE A 72 -3.94 -7.08 2.70
CA ILE A 72 -5.31 -6.77 2.27
C ILE A 72 -5.81 -5.62 3.13
N ALA A 73 -6.46 -4.64 2.53
CA ALA A 73 -7.06 -3.51 3.21
C ALA A 73 -8.52 -3.34 2.79
N PHE A 74 -9.38 -3.12 3.78
CA PHE A 74 -10.79 -2.80 3.57
C PHE A 74 -11.07 -1.36 4.00
N LYS A 75 -11.93 -0.70 3.25
CA LYS A 75 -12.47 0.61 3.58
C LYS A 75 -13.99 0.59 3.43
N PRO A 76 -14.77 1.07 4.44
CA PRO A 76 -16.21 1.17 4.33
C PRO A 76 -16.64 1.96 3.08
N ALA A 77 -17.67 1.48 2.41
CA ALA A 77 -18.34 2.11 1.27
C ALA A 77 -19.85 2.16 1.54
N HIS A 78 -20.61 2.87 0.69
CA HIS A 78 -22.05 3.05 0.88
C HIS A 78 -22.80 1.69 0.96
N ASP A 79 -22.46 0.74 0.07
CA ASP A 79 -23.11 -0.57 -0.05
C ASP A 79 -22.11 -1.71 0.22
N GLY A 80 -21.37 -1.64 1.35
CA GLY A 80 -20.38 -2.66 1.68
C GLY A 80 -19.04 -2.07 2.05
N ALA A 81 -17.99 -2.66 1.53
CA ALA A 81 -16.62 -2.17 1.65
C ALA A 81 -15.90 -2.27 0.31
N MET A 82 -14.98 -1.35 0.06
CA MET A 82 -13.92 -1.51 -0.93
C MET A 82 -12.84 -2.40 -0.35
N VAL A 83 -12.30 -3.31 -1.14
CA VAL A 83 -11.08 -4.06 -0.82
C VAL A 83 -10.00 -3.72 -1.83
N MET A 84 -8.78 -3.56 -1.35
CA MET A 84 -7.55 -3.52 -2.14
C MET A 84 -6.50 -4.39 -1.47
N GLY A 85 -5.58 -4.92 -2.25
CA GLY A 85 -4.53 -5.76 -1.69
C GLY A 85 -3.38 -6.00 -2.64
N ASP A 86 -2.31 -6.55 -2.06
CA ASP A 86 -1.11 -6.98 -2.75
C ASP A 86 -0.64 -8.29 -2.11
N LEU A 87 -0.69 -9.38 -2.85
CA LEU A 87 -0.31 -10.71 -2.40
C LEU A 87 1.05 -11.09 -2.97
N VAL A 88 1.95 -11.57 -2.13
CA VAL A 88 3.28 -12.04 -2.55
C VAL A 88 3.21 -13.55 -2.79
N LEU A 89 3.50 -13.98 -4.02
CA LEU A 89 3.35 -15.36 -4.46
C LEU A 89 4.62 -15.87 -5.16
N LEU A 90 4.82 -17.18 -5.12
CA LEU A 90 5.72 -17.87 -6.04
C LEU A 90 4.97 -18.18 -7.35
N GLU A 91 5.70 -18.36 -8.46
CA GLU A 91 5.13 -18.64 -9.78
C GLU A 91 4.06 -19.76 -9.77
N PRO A 92 4.29 -20.94 -9.14
CA PRO A 92 3.29 -22.01 -9.11
C PRO A 92 2.02 -21.68 -8.32
N GLU A 93 2.05 -20.65 -7.47
CA GLU A 93 0.93 -20.24 -6.63
C GLU A 93 -0.01 -19.25 -7.36
N ILE A 94 0.47 -18.56 -8.41
CA ILE A 94 -0.26 -17.47 -9.07
C ILE A 94 -1.61 -17.95 -9.60
N ASN A 95 -1.63 -18.89 -10.54
CA ASN A 95 -2.88 -19.31 -11.18
C ASN A 95 -3.88 -19.99 -10.23
N PRO A 96 -3.49 -20.86 -9.29
CA PRO A 96 -4.39 -21.37 -8.27
C PRO A 96 -5.03 -20.27 -7.42
N VAL A 97 -4.27 -19.26 -6.99
CA VAL A 97 -4.78 -18.11 -6.21
C VAL A 97 -5.72 -17.26 -7.06
N VAL A 98 -5.32 -16.90 -8.27
CA VAL A 98 -6.16 -16.15 -9.23
C VAL A 98 -7.51 -16.82 -9.45
N THR A 99 -7.50 -18.14 -9.70
CA THR A 99 -8.75 -18.91 -9.90
C THR A 99 -9.70 -18.77 -8.71
N LYS A 100 -9.19 -18.95 -7.48
CA LYS A 100 -10.00 -18.82 -6.26
C LYS A 100 -10.55 -17.41 -6.06
N LEU A 101 -9.75 -16.39 -6.32
CA LEU A 101 -10.18 -15.00 -6.19
C LEU A 101 -11.30 -14.66 -7.17
N ILE A 102 -11.16 -15.05 -8.46
CA ILE A 102 -12.17 -14.79 -9.50
C ILE A 102 -13.46 -15.56 -9.22
N GLU A 103 -13.38 -16.84 -8.83
CA GLU A 103 -14.55 -17.65 -8.46
C GLU A 103 -15.36 -17.00 -7.34
N GLY A 104 -14.72 -16.32 -6.41
CA GLY A 104 -15.36 -15.61 -5.29
C GLY A 104 -15.72 -14.15 -5.59
N GLY A 105 -15.48 -13.66 -6.83
CA GLY A 105 -15.84 -12.31 -7.26
C GLY A 105 -14.86 -11.22 -6.85
N ILE A 106 -13.60 -11.57 -6.56
CA ILE A 106 -12.50 -10.61 -6.35
C ILE A 106 -11.81 -10.34 -7.68
N GLU A 107 -11.61 -9.08 -8.00
CA GLU A 107 -10.95 -8.64 -9.23
C GLU A 107 -9.43 -8.74 -9.11
N ILE A 108 -8.77 -9.11 -10.20
CA ILE A 108 -7.32 -9.06 -10.35
C ILE A 108 -6.98 -7.79 -11.11
N THR A 109 -6.20 -6.92 -10.48
CA THR A 109 -5.88 -5.61 -11.07
C THR A 109 -4.46 -5.51 -11.60
N ALA A 110 -3.52 -6.35 -11.11
CA ALA A 110 -2.18 -6.48 -11.67
C ALA A 110 -1.50 -7.79 -11.24
N ILE A 111 -0.58 -8.29 -12.08
CA ILE A 111 0.37 -9.36 -11.75
C ILE A 111 1.73 -8.91 -12.29
N HIS A 112 2.72 -8.80 -11.41
CA HIS A 112 4.05 -8.31 -11.79
C HIS A 112 5.15 -8.76 -10.82
N ASN A 113 6.39 -8.37 -11.11
CA ASN A 113 7.55 -8.62 -10.27
C ASN A 113 8.09 -7.28 -9.72
N HIS A 114 8.52 -7.24 -8.44
CA HIS A 114 9.18 -6.07 -7.86
C HIS A 114 10.70 -6.18 -7.90
N LEU A 115 11.23 -7.41 -7.81
CA LEU A 115 12.64 -7.68 -7.56
C LEU A 115 13.24 -8.49 -8.72
N LEU A 116 13.88 -7.83 -9.68
CA LEU A 116 14.54 -8.51 -10.79
C LEU A 116 15.75 -9.28 -10.27
N GLY A 117 15.86 -10.57 -10.66
CA GLY A 117 16.96 -11.43 -10.24
C GLY A 117 16.83 -12.02 -8.83
N ALA A 118 15.75 -11.81 -8.12
CA ALA A 118 15.49 -12.45 -6.83
C ALA A 118 15.38 -13.98 -6.96
N ASN A 119 15.90 -14.70 -5.97
CA ASN A 119 15.84 -16.17 -5.92
C ASN A 119 15.35 -16.65 -4.54
N PRO A 120 14.22 -17.42 -4.48
CA PRO A 120 13.30 -17.65 -5.58
C PRO A 120 12.66 -16.37 -6.09
N ALA A 121 12.24 -16.37 -7.37
CA ALA A 121 11.47 -15.26 -7.94
C ALA A 121 10.13 -15.12 -7.23
N THR A 122 9.79 -13.89 -6.84
CA THR A 122 8.52 -13.56 -6.21
C THR A 122 7.70 -12.67 -7.13
N PHE A 123 6.38 -12.87 -7.13
CA PHE A 123 5.41 -12.12 -7.90
C PHE A 123 4.43 -11.45 -6.97
N TYR A 124 3.88 -10.35 -7.42
CA TYR A 124 2.96 -9.52 -6.68
C TYR A 124 1.65 -9.47 -7.44
N LEU A 125 0.58 -9.85 -6.73
CA LEU A 125 -0.77 -9.95 -7.27
C LEU A 125 -1.63 -8.90 -6.60
N HIS A 126 -2.00 -7.86 -7.35
CA HIS A 126 -2.95 -6.86 -6.86
C HIS A 126 -4.38 -7.31 -7.06
N VAL A 127 -5.18 -7.03 -6.05
CA VAL A 127 -6.60 -7.36 -6.01
C VAL A 127 -7.42 -6.13 -5.68
N GLY A 128 -8.64 -6.09 -6.21
CA GLY A 128 -9.63 -5.06 -5.95
C GLY A 128 -11.04 -5.64 -5.87
N GLY A 129 -11.97 -4.83 -5.42
CA GLY A 129 -13.37 -5.20 -5.41
C GLY A 129 -14.20 -4.37 -4.44
N GLN A 130 -15.52 -4.54 -4.54
CA GLN A 130 -16.50 -3.90 -3.66
C GLN A 130 -17.61 -4.87 -3.32
N GLY A 131 -18.04 -4.89 -2.06
CA GLY A 131 -19.12 -5.75 -1.61
C GLY A 131 -19.12 -6.03 -0.11
N ASP A 132 -19.72 -7.14 0.28
CA ASP A 132 -19.73 -7.61 1.68
C ASP A 132 -18.31 -7.95 2.14
N PRO A 133 -17.78 -7.27 3.17
CA PRO A 133 -16.39 -7.46 3.61
C PRO A 133 -16.12 -8.86 4.16
N ILE A 134 -17.12 -9.53 4.75
CA ILE A 134 -16.95 -10.88 5.31
C ILE A 134 -16.85 -11.90 4.17
N LYS A 135 -17.71 -11.77 3.15
CA LYS A 135 -17.64 -12.62 1.96
C LYS A 135 -16.31 -12.45 1.21
N MET A 136 -15.89 -11.20 0.99
CA MET A 136 -14.62 -10.92 0.34
C MET A 136 -13.42 -11.46 1.15
N ALA A 137 -13.42 -11.26 2.47
CA ALA A 137 -12.39 -11.81 3.35
C ALA A 137 -12.33 -13.34 3.30
N THR A 138 -13.50 -14.01 3.28
CA THR A 138 -13.59 -15.47 3.16
C THR A 138 -12.97 -15.95 1.85
N THR A 139 -13.34 -15.35 0.72
CA THR A 139 -12.76 -15.66 -0.59
C THR A 139 -11.23 -15.48 -0.60
N ILE A 140 -10.75 -14.35 -0.08
CA ILE A 140 -9.31 -14.07 -0.02
C ILE A 140 -8.59 -15.09 0.87
N ARG A 141 -9.16 -15.45 2.02
CA ARG A 141 -8.59 -16.47 2.88
C ARG A 141 -8.51 -17.83 2.18
N GLU A 142 -9.55 -18.23 1.48
CA GLU A 142 -9.57 -19.48 0.69
C GLU A 142 -8.50 -19.45 -0.42
N ALA A 143 -8.32 -18.31 -1.09
CA ALA A 143 -7.27 -18.11 -2.07
C ALA A 143 -5.87 -18.21 -1.44
N LEU A 144 -5.66 -17.64 -0.25
CA LEU A 144 -4.39 -17.76 0.47
C LEU A 144 -4.10 -19.18 0.93
N LEU A 145 -5.12 -20.01 1.22
CA LEU A 145 -4.96 -21.41 1.59
C LEU A 145 -4.41 -22.31 0.47
N VAL A 146 -4.61 -21.93 -0.82
CA VAL A 146 -4.03 -22.67 -1.95
C VAL A 146 -2.59 -22.26 -2.25
N SER A 147 -2.09 -21.20 -1.61
CA SER A 147 -0.68 -20.83 -1.57
C SER A 147 -0.02 -21.36 -0.28
N LYS A 148 1.29 -21.15 -0.14
CA LYS A 148 1.99 -21.44 1.13
C LYS A 148 2.09 -20.22 2.05
N THR A 149 1.30 -19.18 1.80
CA THR A 149 1.30 -17.96 2.62
C THR A 149 0.93 -18.28 4.06
N PRO A 150 1.76 -17.91 5.05
CA PRO A 150 1.46 -18.16 6.46
C PRO A 150 0.20 -17.39 6.90
N LEU A 151 -0.82 -18.11 7.34
CA LEU A 151 -2.05 -17.51 7.85
C LEU A 151 -2.01 -17.27 9.37
N SER A 152 -1.14 -17.97 10.11
CA SER A 152 -0.89 -17.66 11.52
C SER A 152 0.12 -16.54 11.65
N VAL A 153 -0.13 -15.60 12.57
CA VAL A 153 0.84 -14.58 12.96
C VAL A 153 1.75 -15.20 14.03
N PRO A 154 3.06 -15.35 13.78
CA PRO A 154 3.96 -15.75 14.85
C PRO A 154 3.87 -14.72 15.98
N ALA A 155 3.74 -15.19 17.22
CA ALA A 155 3.81 -14.29 18.37
C ALA A 155 5.11 -13.50 18.30
N ALA A 156 5.04 -12.17 18.41
CA ALA A 156 6.22 -11.33 18.45
C ALA A 156 7.06 -11.71 19.69
N SER A 157 8.20 -12.35 19.48
CA SER A 157 9.11 -12.74 20.54
C SER A 157 10.09 -11.58 20.81
N GLY A 158 9.77 -10.74 21.79
CA GLY A 158 10.64 -9.68 22.27
C GLY A 158 10.50 -8.31 21.59
N PRO A 159 11.24 -7.30 22.06
CA PRO A 159 11.25 -5.96 21.46
C PRO A 159 11.83 -6.03 20.03
N ALA A 160 11.31 -5.18 19.14
CA ALA A 160 11.84 -5.06 17.78
C ALA A 160 13.34 -4.73 17.84
N PRO A 161 14.18 -5.41 17.03
CA PRO A 161 15.60 -5.12 17.00
C PRO A 161 15.86 -3.67 16.59
N ALA A 162 16.84 -3.03 17.22
CA ALA A 162 17.29 -1.69 16.84
C ALA A 162 17.75 -1.70 15.37
N ILE A 163 17.43 -0.63 14.65
CA ILE A 163 17.90 -0.45 13.28
C ILE A 163 19.32 0.12 13.32
N ASP A 164 20.26 -0.62 12.73
CA ASP A 164 21.66 -0.19 12.59
C ASP A 164 21.82 0.77 11.39
N LEU A 165 21.14 1.91 11.46
CA LEU A 165 21.19 3.00 10.48
C LEU A 165 20.98 4.35 11.18
N PRO A 166 21.52 5.45 10.62
CA PRO A 166 21.31 6.80 11.14
C PRO A 166 19.89 7.31 10.78
N THR A 167 18.86 6.75 11.39
CA THR A 167 17.45 7.00 11.03
C THR A 167 17.05 8.47 11.06
N ASP A 168 17.54 9.26 12.03
CA ASP A 168 17.26 10.70 12.11
C ASP A 168 17.83 11.46 10.88
N GLN A 169 19.00 11.05 10.39
CA GLN A 169 19.58 11.62 9.17
C GLN A 169 18.80 11.21 7.93
N LEU A 170 18.36 9.93 7.86
CA LEU A 170 17.51 9.45 6.77
C LEU A 170 16.19 10.23 6.72
N ASP A 171 15.55 10.48 7.87
CA ASP A 171 14.33 11.29 7.96
C ASP A 171 14.55 12.72 7.44
N GLN A 172 15.64 13.36 7.85
CA GLN A 172 15.98 14.71 7.39
C GLN A 172 16.22 14.75 5.87
N ILE A 173 16.95 13.78 5.32
CA ILE A 173 17.22 13.71 3.89
C ILE A 173 15.94 13.45 3.10
N LEU A 174 15.18 12.43 3.50
CA LEU A 174 13.95 12.03 2.80
C LEU A 174 12.81 13.05 3.02
N GLY A 175 12.90 13.81 4.12
CA GLY A 175 11.89 14.78 4.50
C GLY A 175 10.59 14.14 4.95
N SER A 176 10.63 12.97 5.54
CA SER A 176 9.49 12.24 6.12
C SER A 176 10.02 11.32 7.21
N LYS A 177 9.28 11.23 8.32
CA LYS A 177 9.65 10.37 9.43
C LYS A 177 9.26 8.92 9.14
N GLY A 178 10.22 8.01 9.31
CA GLY A 178 10.00 6.58 9.17
C GLY A 178 9.71 5.86 10.48
N GLN A 179 9.47 4.57 10.36
CA GLN A 179 9.28 3.65 11.49
C GLN A 179 9.97 2.32 11.23
N SER A 180 10.40 1.65 12.30
CA SER A 180 11.04 0.34 12.23
C SER A 180 10.01 -0.78 12.30
N THR A 181 10.04 -1.69 11.32
CA THR A 181 9.18 -2.87 11.27
C THR A 181 10.00 -4.07 10.83
N GLY A 182 10.04 -5.15 11.61
CA GLY A 182 10.72 -6.38 11.24
C GLY A 182 12.21 -6.21 10.86
N GLY A 183 12.91 -5.24 11.44
CA GLY A 183 14.31 -4.92 11.14
C GLY A 183 14.53 -4.22 9.79
N VAL A 184 13.52 -3.53 9.29
CA VAL A 184 13.52 -2.65 8.12
C VAL A 184 13.00 -1.27 8.54
N TYR A 185 13.63 -0.20 8.07
CA TYR A 185 13.18 1.15 8.26
C TYR A 185 12.27 1.55 7.10
N GLN A 186 11.04 1.92 7.38
CA GLN A 186 10.00 2.19 6.39
C GLN A 186 9.57 3.65 6.44
N VAL A 187 9.60 4.32 5.30
CA VAL A 187 9.26 5.75 5.15
C VAL A 187 8.14 5.88 4.13
N GLY A 188 7.05 6.55 4.51
CA GLY A 188 5.93 6.84 3.63
C GLY A 188 5.95 8.31 3.19
N VAL A 189 5.72 8.57 1.90
CA VAL A 189 5.60 9.91 1.33
C VAL A 189 4.25 10.02 0.61
N PRO A 190 3.22 10.61 1.26
CA PRO A 190 1.89 10.72 0.66
C PRO A 190 1.89 11.75 -0.49
N ARG A 191 1.04 11.50 -1.50
CA ARG A 191 0.76 12.46 -2.57
C ARG A 191 -0.16 13.57 -2.06
N ARG A 192 -0.06 14.76 -2.68
CA ARG A 192 -0.95 15.89 -2.39
C ARG A 192 -2.33 15.72 -3.01
N ASN A 193 -2.39 15.17 -4.20
CA ASN A 193 -3.62 15.06 -4.96
C ASN A 193 -4.53 13.98 -4.37
N PRO A 194 -5.83 14.24 -4.23
CA PRO A 194 -6.78 13.19 -3.88
C PRO A 194 -6.81 12.12 -4.97
N ILE A 195 -7.02 10.87 -4.54
CA ILE A 195 -7.08 9.70 -5.42
C ILE A 195 -8.43 9.05 -5.21
N THR A 196 -9.05 8.62 -6.30
CA THR A 196 -10.29 7.85 -6.27
C THR A 196 -10.11 6.56 -7.09
N GLU A 197 -10.83 5.51 -6.71
CA GLU A 197 -11.01 4.28 -7.48
C GLU A 197 -12.50 4.01 -7.57
N ASN A 198 -13.02 3.82 -8.80
CA ASN A 198 -14.46 3.67 -9.05
C ASN A 198 -15.31 4.79 -8.41
N GLY A 199 -14.80 6.02 -8.40
CA GLY A 199 -15.44 7.19 -7.78
C GLY A 199 -15.35 7.26 -6.26
N MET A 200 -14.79 6.26 -5.58
CA MET A 200 -14.58 6.26 -4.12
C MET A 200 -13.23 6.84 -3.74
N SER A 201 -13.21 7.68 -2.71
CA SER A 201 -11.97 8.29 -2.21
C SER A 201 -11.05 7.26 -1.54
N ILE A 202 -9.79 7.19 -1.99
CA ILE A 202 -8.73 6.45 -1.33
C ILE A 202 -8.03 7.37 -0.32
N SER A 203 -8.62 7.48 0.87
CA SER A 203 -8.06 8.27 1.97
C SER A 203 -8.30 7.54 3.30
N PRO A 204 -7.27 7.37 4.14
CA PRO A 204 -5.86 7.73 3.92
C PRO A 204 -5.18 6.83 2.86
N PRO A 205 -4.34 7.38 1.97
CA PRO A 205 -3.79 6.62 0.83
C PRO A 205 -2.75 5.55 1.25
N GLY A 206 -1.96 5.79 2.28
CA GLY A 206 -0.90 4.88 2.71
C GLY A 206 -1.39 3.48 3.07
N PRO A 207 -2.38 3.31 3.96
CA PRO A 207 -2.93 2.00 4.30
C PRO A 207 -3.55 1.25 3.12
N MET A 208 -4.02 1.97 2.10
CA MET A 208 -4.57 1.42 0.86
C MET A 208 -3.51 1.19 -0.24
N GLY A 209 -2.21 1.32 0.09
CA GLY A 209 -1.12 1.04 -0.87
C GLY A 209 -0.93 2.12 -1.95
N VAL A 210 -1.41 3.35 -1.72
CA VAL A 210 -1.38 4.43 -2.73
C VAL A 210 -0.56 5.64 -2.25
N ALA A 211 0.47 5.39 -1.46
CA ALA A 211 1.50 6.37 -1.10
C ALA A 211 2.87 5.84 -1.50
N THR A 212 3.77 6.73 -1.91
CA THR A 212 5.17 6.33 -2.12
C THR A 212 5.73 5.74 -0.84
N GLY A 213 6.17 4.49 -0.90
CA GLY A 213 6.75 3.72 0.19
C GLY A 213 8.22 3.42 -0.07
N ILE A 214 9.08 3.66 0.91
CA ILE A 214 10.51 3.38 0.84
C ILE A 214 10.86 2.46 1.99
N ASN A 215 11.39 1.29 1.68
CA ASN A 215 11.86 0.31 2.64
C ASN A 215 13.38 0.24 2.62
N ILE A 216 14.02 0.33 3.78
CA ILE A 216 15.47 0.43 3.95
C ILE A 216 15.91 -0.66 4.94
N GLN A 217 16.59 -1.69 4.45
CA GLN A 217 17.11 -2.80 5.25
C GLN A 217 18.61 -2.64 5.48
N PRO A 218 19.10 -2.57 6.74
CA PRO A 218 20.53 -2.57 7.01
C PRO A 218 21.22 -3.81 6.44
N THR A 219 22.35 -3.63 5.75
CA THR A 219 23.22 -4.71 5.25
C THR A 219 24.62 -4.70 5.89
N GLY A 220 24.81 -3.86 6.92
CA GLY A 220 26.05 -3.70 7.68
C GLY A 220 26.97 -2.60 7.16
N ASN A 221 27.89 -2.14 8.00
CA ASN A 221 28.91 -1.13 7.66
C ASN A 221 28.33 0.16 7.06
N GLY A 222 27.18 0.65 7.57
CA GLY A 222 26.50 1.85 7.08
C GLY A 222 25.85 1.69 5.71
N LYS A 223 25.78 0.46 5.16
CA LYS A 223 25.07 0.13 3.93
C LYS A 223 23.63 -0.31 4.21
N ALA A 224 22.79 -0.16 3.21
CA ALA A 224 21.43 -0.65 3.22
C ALA A 224 20.99 -1.13 1.83
N ALA A 225 20.16 -2.17 1.82
CA ALA A 225 19.35 -2.52 0.66
C ALA A 225 18.07 -1.72 0.69
N ILE A 226 17.69 -1.14 -0.44
CA ILE A 226 16.47 -0.33 -0.60
C ILE A 226 15.58 -0.89 -1.69
N THR A 227 14.26 -0.86 -1.43
CA THR A 227 13.21 -1.07 -2.44
C THR A 227 11.94 -0.36 -1.99
N GLY A 228 10.95 -0.29 -2.86
CA GLY A 228 9.66 0.30 -2.54
C GLY A 228 8.88 0.68 -3.79
N ASP A 229 7.90 1.54 -3.59
CA ASP A 229 7.01 2.06 -4.62
C ASP A 229 7.10 3.58 -4.73
N PHE A 230 7.30 4.10 -5.93
CA PHE A 230 6.89 5.47 -6.25
C PHE A 230 5.51 5.46 -6.86
N VAL A 231 4.59 6.26 -6.33
CA VAL A 231 3.24 6.45 -6.88
C VAL A 231 3.24 7.72 -7.72
N LEU A 232 3.03 7.59 -9.04
CA LEU A 232 3.35 8.61 -10.03
C LEU A 232 2.18 8.89 -10.98
N THR A 233 2.05 10.13 -11.44
CA THR A 233 1.30 10.46 -12.65
C THR A 233 2.18 10.24 -13.89
N ALA A 234 1.58 10.21 -15.07
CA ALA A 234 2.30 9.90 -16.33
C ALA A 234 3.49 10.84 -16.60
N ASP A 235 3.35 12.10 -16.27
CA ASP A 235 4.38 13.14 -16.44
C ASP A 235 5.54 13.03 -15.43
N GLU A 236 5.32 12.35 -14.30
CA GLU A 236 6.33 12.12 -13.26
C GLU A 236 7.21 10.88 -13.52
N VAL A 237 6.73 9.88 -14.29
CA VAL A 237 7.41 8.59 -14.48
C VAL A 237 8.84 8.77 -14.99
N ASN A 238 9.02 9.39 -16.15
CA ASN A 238 10.36 9.53 -16.73
C ASN A 238 11.29 10.48 -15.95
N PRO A 239 10.83 11.60 -15.37
CA PRO A 239 11.64 12.40 -14.45
C PRO A 239 12.16 11.62 -13.23
N VAL A 240 11.32 10.76 -12.62
CA VAL A 240 11.71 9.91 -11.49
C VAL A 240 12.72 8.85 -11.92
N ILE A 241 12.49 8.15 -13.05
CA ILE A 241 13.43 7.18 -13.61
C ILE A 241 14.81 7.80 -13.80
N ARG A 242 14.87 8.99 -14.43
CA ARG A 242 16.16 9.70 -14.63
C ARG A 242 16.85 10.04 -13.32
N ALA A 243 16.11 10.49 -12.32
CA ALA A 243 16.66 10.82 -11.01
C ALA A 243 17.23 9.59 -10.29
N LEU A 244 16.52 8.45 -10.30
CA LEU A 244 16.98 7.19 -9.72
C LEU A 244 18.25 6.71 -10.43
N ARG A 245 18.22 6.62 -11.78
CA ARG A 245 19.35 6.12 -12.57
C ARG A 245 20.62 7.01 -12.47
N SER A 246 20.44 8.32 -12.31
CA SER A 246 21.57 9.26 -12.08
C SER A 246 22.22 9.11 -10.70
N ASN A 247 21.59 8.33 -9.79
CA ASN A 247 22.10 8.03 -8.45
C ASN A 247 22.37 6.54 -8.23
N ASP A 248 22.61 5.78 -9.31
CA ASP A 248 22.92 4.34 -9.30
C ASP A 248 21.82 3.47 -8.67
N ILE A 249 20.57 3.95 -8.62
CA ILE A 249 19.42 3.17 -8.14
C ILE A 249 18.75 2.52 -9.36
N GLU A 250 18.62 1.20 -9.34
CA GLU A 250 17.97 0.44 -10.41
C GLU A 250 16.46 0.64 -10.40
N VAL A 251 15.86 0.69 -11.60
CA VAL A 251 14.41 0.65 -11.78
C VAL A 251 14.05 -0.78 -12.17
N THR A 252 13.16 -1.39 -11.41
CA THR A 252 12.84 -2.82 -11.57
C THR A 252 11.48 -3.09 -12.18
N ALA A 253 10.53 -2.15 -12.06
CA ALA A 253 9.22 -2.23 -12.72
C ALA A 253 8.57 -0.85 -12.86
N VAL A 254 7.69 -0.73 -13.87
CA VAL A 254 6.70 0.35 -14.01
C VAL A 254 5.39 -0.28 -14.44
N HIS A 255 4.32 -0.11 -13.65
CA HIS A 255 3.03 -0.76 -13.88
C HIS A 255 1.89 0.02 -13.20
N SER A 256 0.64 -0.47 -13.29
CA SER A 256 -0.51 0.04 -12.54
C SER A 256 -0.91 -0.95 -11.46
N HIS A 257 -1.50 -0.47 -10.36
CA HIS A 257 -2.11 -1.30 -9.30
C HIS A 257 -3.63 -1.41 -9.44
N MET A 258 -4.26 -0.47 -10.13
CA MET A 258 -5.71 -0.29 -10.21
C MET A 258 -6.13 -0.19 -11.68
N LEU A 259 -7.44 -0.29 -11.95
CA LEU A 259 -7.98 -0.26 -13.31
C LEU A 259 -8.66 1.08 -13.65
N ASP A 260 -9.32 1.70 -12.67
CA ASP A 260 -10.22 2.84 -12.87
C ASP A 260 -9.91 4.05 -11.97
N GLU A 261 -8.69 4.14 -11.46
CA GLU A 261 -8.27 5.22 -10.57
C GLU A 261 -8.17 6.59 -11.28
N GLN A 262 -8.47 7.64 -10.50
CA GLN A 262 -8.31 9.02 -10.92
C GLN A 262 -7.51 9.83 -9.88
N PRO A 263 -6.46 10.55 -10.29
CA PRO A 263 -5.86 10.53 -11.64
C PRO A 263 -5.26 9.15 -11.96
N ARG A 264 -5.05 8.83 -13.25
CA ARG A 264 -4.33 7.61 -13.64
C ARG A 264 -2.95 7.57 -13.01
N LEU A 265 -2.63 6.49 -12.30
CA LEU A 265 -1.39 6.31 -11.57
C LEU A 265 -0.53 5.19 -12.17
N PHE A 266 0.77 5.39 -12.00
CA PHE A 266 1.81 4.42 -12.30
C PHE A 266 2.63 4.17 -11.04
N PHE A 267 2.99 2.92 -10.82
CA PHE A 267 3.79 2.48 -9.70
C PHE A 267 5.16 2.06 -10.23
N LEU A 268 6.21 2.59 -9.61
CA LEU A 268 7.58 2.34 -10.04
C LEU A 268 8.36 1.73 -8.90
N HIS A 269 8.89 0.52 -9.13
CA HIS A 269 9.75 -0.16 -8.18
C HIS A 269 11.23 0.08 -8.50
N PHE A 270 12.05 -0.01 -7.47
CA PHE A 270 13.48 0.23 -7.54
C PHE A 270 14.25 -0.70 -6.62
N TRP A 271 15.55 -0.85 -6.90
CA TRP A 271 16.48 -1.62 -6.06
C TRP A 271 17.85 -0.96 -6.03
N ALA A 272 18.51 -0.99 -4.89
CA ALA A 272 19.94 -0.75 -4.72
C ALA A 272 20.43 -1.30 -3.38
N ASN A 273 21.74 -1.59 -3.28
CA ASN A 273 22.42 -1.90 -2.03
C ASN A 273 23.75 -1.16 -1.95
N ASP A 274 23.77 -0.04 -1.21
CA ASP A 274 24.96 0.83 -1.07
C ASP A 274 24.89 1.60 0.27
N ASN A 275 25.77 2.61 0.45
CA ASN A 275 25.72 3.51 1.60
C ASN A 275 24.33 4.13 1.78
N ALA A 276 23.75 3.99 2.98
CA ALA A 276 22.36 4.34 3.26
C ALA A 276 22.05 5.83 3.01
N GLU A 277 22.97 6.74 3.38
CA GLU A 277 22.76 8.18 3.15
C GLU A 277 22.89 8.56 1.67
N LYS A 278 23.83 7.93 0.91
CA LYS A 278 23.94 8.10 -0.54
C LYS A 278 22.61 7.73 -1.20
N LEU A 279 22.08 6.56 -0.85
CA LEU A 279 20.79 6.09 -1.39
C LEU A 279 19.63 7.00 -0.98
N ALA A 280 19.58 7.47 0.26
CA ALA A 280 18.56 8.42 0.71
C ALA A 280 18.58 9.73 -0.09
N ARG A 281 19.78 10.27 -0.41
CA ARG A 281 19.92 11.46 -1.28
C ARG A 281 19.42 11.18 -2.71
N GLY A 282 19.72 10.02 -3.27
CA GLY A 282 19.20 9.60 -4.58
C GLY A 282 17.68 9.48 -4.60
N LEU A 283 17.11 8.85 -3.57
CA LEU A 283 15.66 8.75 -3.38
C LEU A 283 15.02 10.14 -3.19
N ARG A 284 15.68 11.03 -2.44
CA ARG A 284 15.23 12.42 -2.28
C ARG A 284 15.16 13.16 -3.62
N ALA A 285 16.17 13.02 -4.45
CA ALA A 285 16.19 13.61 -5.79
C ALA A 285 15.04 13.10 -6.68
N ALA A 286 14.65 11.83 -6.51
CA ALA A 286 13.49 11.24 -7.18
C ALA A 286 12.15 11.76 -6.59
N ILE A 287 12.03 11.82 -5.25
CA ILE A 287 10.86 12.39 -4.55
C ILE A 287 10.60 13.84 -5.00
N ASP A 288 11.65 14.62 -5.23
CA ASP A 288 11.53 16.03 -5.68
C ASP A 288 10.98 16.16 -7.11
N LYS A 289 10.82 15.05 -7.85
CA LYS A 289 10.15 15.00 -9.16
C LYS A 289 8.67 14.66 -9.06
N THR A 290 8.15 14.44 -7.85
CA THR A 290 6.75 14.08 -7.62
C THR A 290 5.97 15.20 -6.95
N THR A 291 4.65 15.20 -7.15
CA THR A 291 3.71 16.08 -6.43
C THR A 291 3.42 15.49 -5.06
N ARG A 292 4.15 15.95 -4.05
CA ARG A 292 4.05 15.49 -2.66
C ARG A 292 3.35 16.50 -1.76
N THR A 293 2.79 16.03 -0.66
CA THR A 293 2.33 16.90 0.43
C THR A 293 3.56 17.59 1.05
N ALA A 294 3.55 18.94 1.10
CA ALA A 294 4.60 19.69 1.79
C ALA A 294 4.58 19.29 3.27
N ILE A 295 5.74 18.88 3.80
CA ILE A 295 5.89 18.72 5.25
C ILE A 295 5.72 20.12 5.85
N GLN A 296 4.69 20.31 6.66
CA GLN A 296 4.60 21.49 7.50
C GLN A 296 5.84 21.45 8.41
N ASN A 297 6.71 22.45 8.27
CA ASN A 297 7.83 22.66 9.16
C ASN A 297 7.29 22.74 10.60
N MET A 298 7.36 21.64 11.35
CA MET A 298 7.07 21.59 12.78
C MET A 298 8.24 22.14 13.60
N ASN A 299 9.03 23.07 13.03
CA ASN A 299 10.05 23.83 13.70
C ASN A 299 9.79 25.32 13.55
N GLN A 300 8.72 25.81 14.20
CA GLN A 300 8.61 27.19 14.68
C GLN A 300 7.66 27.19 15.89
N LYS A 301 8.19 26.88 17.05
CA LYS A 301 8.06 27.66 18.29
C LYS A 301 8.90 27.01 19.41
#